data_a19a242d42cfc89854ef718f5b1d16c8
#
_entry.id   a19a242d42cfc89854ef718f5b1d16c8
#
_cell.length_a   1.000
_cell.length_b   1.000
_cell.length_c   1.000
_cell.angle_alpha   90.00
_cell.angle_beta   90.00
_cell.angle_gamma   90.00
#
_symmetry.space_group_name_H-M   'P 1'
#
loop_
_entity.id
_entity.type
_entity.pdbx_description
1 polymer ?
#
loop_
_entity_poly.entity_id
_entity_poly.type
_entity_poly.pdbx_seq_one_letter_code
_entity_poly.pdbx_strand_id
1 'polypeptide(L)'
;MRTYSAKAQDVKRDWYVVDGTDKVLGRLAAAIAARLRGKHKPIYTPHVDTGDFIVVTNVEKLRVTGNKAEGKLYHRHSGYPGGISTTNFQDMQARFPGRALEKAVKGMLPKGPLGYAMIKKLKCYAGASHPHSAQQPKALDI
;
A
#
# COMPACT_ATOMS: atom_id res chain seq x y z
N MET A 1 32.10 13.96 11.11
CA MET A 1 30.91 13.85 10.26
C MET A 1 29.80 13.12 11.00
N ARG A 2 28.62 13.67 11.04
CA ARG A 2 27.48 13.04 11.72
C ARG A 2 26.39 12.70 10.73
N THR A 3 25.81 11.53 10.86
CA THR A 3 24.63 11.13 10.08
C THR A 3 23.39 11.84 10.62
N TYR A 4 22.57 12.39 9.73
CA TYR A 4 21.31 13.01 10.12
C TYR A 4 20.34 11.95 10.64
N SER A 5 19.70 12.23 11.76
CA SER A 5 18.66 11.38 12.34
C SER A 5 17.38 12.21 12.50
N ALA A 6 16.32 11.81 11.81
CA ALA A 6 15.06 12.55 11.83
C ALA A 6 14.38 12.43 13.22
N LYS A 7 13.67 13.50 13.60
CA LYS A 7 12.78 13.48 14.76
C LYS A 7 11.34 13.41 14.25
N ALA A 8 10.50 12.66 14.94
CA ALA A 8 9.11 12.47 14.52
C ALA A 8 8.33 13.79 14.40
N GLN A 9 8.63 14.75 15.24
CA GLN A 9 7.98 16.07 15.25
C GLN A 9 8.37 16.97 14.06
N ASP A 10 9.53 16.73 13.45
CA ASP A 10 10.09 17.55 12.37
C ASP A 10 9.74 16.98 10.99
N VAL A 11 9.15 15.81 10.92
CA VAL A 11 8.83 15.16 9.65
C VAL A 11 7.58 15.78 9.02
N LYS A 12 7.71 16.26 7.79
CA LYS A 12 6.58 16.70 6.98
C LYS A 12 6.10 15.57 6.10
N ARG A 13 4.81 15.31 6.13
CA ARG A 13 4.17 14.28 5.31
C ARG A 13 3.24 14.93 4.30
N ASP A 14 3.52 14.68 3.03
CA ASP A 14 2.68 15.14 1.93
C ASP A 14 1.63 14.07 1.59
N TRP A 15 0.59 14.50 0.90
CA TRP A 15 -0.43 13.62 0.38
C TRP A 15 -0.29 13.47 -1.13
N TYR A 16 -0.35 12.24 -1.60
CA TYR A 16 -0.27 11.91 -3.03
C TYR A 16 -1.43 11.02 -3.43
N VAL A 17 -1.90 11.22 -4.66
CA VAL A 17 -2.90 10.35 -5.28
C VAL A 17 -2.27 9.60 -6.45
N VAL A 18 -2.52 8.31 -6.52
CA VAL A 18 -2.03 7.42 -7.57
C VAL A 18 -3.22 6.76 -8.25
N ASP A 19 -3.25 6.80 -9.59
CA ASP A 19 -4.23 6.07 -10.37
C ASP A 19 -3.75 4.63 -10.59
N GLY A 20 -4.54 3.66 -10.14
CA GLY A 20 -4.23 2.23 -10.26
C GLY A 20 -4.63 1.60 -11.59
N THR A 21 -5.23 2.35 -12.52
CA THR A 21 -5.71 1.83 -13.81
C THR A 21 -4.56 1.18 -14.58
N ASP A 22 -4.73 -0.10 -14.95
CA ASP A 22 -3.76 -0.91 -15.70
C ASP A 22 -2.35 -1.02 -15.08
N LYS A 23 -2.19 -0.66 -13.83
CA LYS A 23 -0.92 -0.84 -13.12
C LYS A 23 -0.78 -2.30 -12.67
N VAL A 24 0.44 -2.82 -12.76
CA VAL A 24 0.77 -4.17 -12.27
C VAL A 24 0.85 -4.15 -10.76
N LEU A 25 0.12 -5.04 -10.10
CA LEU A 25 -0.02 -5.08 -8.64
C LEU A 25 1.31 -5.04 -7.89
N GLY A 26 2.23 -5.95 -8.21
CA GLY A 26 3.49 -6.08 -7.48
C GLY A 26 4.41 -4.88 -7.64
N ARG A 27 4.51 -4.35 -8.85
CA ARG A 27 5.35 -3.18 -9.15
C ARG A 27 4.81 -1.91 -8.49
N LEU A 28 3.50 -1.72 -8.55
CA LEU A 28 2.84 -0.61 -7.87
C LEU A 28 3.02 -0.72 -6.36
N ALA A 29 2.83 -1.91 -5.80
CA ALA A 29 3.01 -2.14 -4.36
C ALA A 29 4.42 -1.84 -3.89
N ALA A 30 5.44 -2.20 -4.67
CA ALA A 30 6.84 -1.91 -4.33
C ALA A 30 7.13 -0.41 -4.30
N ALA A 31 6.65 0.33 -5.30
CA ALA A 31 6.80 1.78 -5.35
C ALA A 31 6.08 2.47 -4.19
N ILE A 32 4.87 2.05 -3.88
CA ILE A 32 4.08 2.57 -2.75
C ILE A 32 4.78 2.28 -1.43
N ALA A 33 5.27 1.06 -1.22
CA ALA A 33 5.95 0.68 0.02
C ALA A 33 7.20 1.54 0.27
N ALA A 34 7.99 1.81 -0.77
CA ALA A 34 9.15 2.69 -0.68
C ALA A 34 8.75 4.11 -0.24
N ARG A 35 7.65 4.63 -0.78
CA ARG A 35 7.12 5.94 -0.43
C ARG A 35 6.55 6.01 0.99
N LEU A 36 5.83 4.99 1.40
CA LEU A 36 5.27 4.90 2.76
C LEU A 36 6.37 4.82 3.81
N ARG A 37 7.48 4.17 3.49
CA ARG A 37 8.62 4.07 4.39
C ARG A 37 9.48 5.33 4.41
N GLY A 38 9.42 6.13 3.35
CA GLY A 38 10.18 7.38 3.22
C GLY A 38 11.56 7.23 2.60
N LYS A 39 11.86 6.12 1.93
CA LYS A 39 13.17 5.87 1.31
C LYS A 39 13.50 6.84 0.17
N HIS A 40 12.53 7.54 -0.38
CA HIS A 40 12.72 8.56 -1.41
C HIS A 40 13.20 9.90 -0.86
N LYS A 41 13.20 10.07 0.45
CA LYS A 41 13.60 11.31 1.11
C LYS A 41 15.03 11.22 1.63
N PRO A 42 15.83 12.32 1.54
CA PRO A 42 17.17 12.33 2.13
C PRO A 42 17.15 12.24 3.66
N ILE A 43 16.05 12.62 4.30
CA ILE A 43 15.87 12.54 5.76
C ILE A 43 15.52 11.13 6.26
N TYR A 44 15.47 10.13 5.38
CA TYR A 44 15.11 8.77 5.75
C TYR A 44 15.91 8.28 6.97
N THR A 45 15.19 7.85 7.98
CA THR A 45 15.76 7.29 9.22
C THR A 45 15.00 5.99 9.53
N PRO A 46 15.69 4.85 9.71
CA PRO A 46 15.02 3.55 9.85
C PRO A 46 14.05 3.45 11.04
N HIS A 47 14.32 4.14 12.13
CA HIS A 47 13.50 4.05 13.34
C HIS A 47 12.38 5.11 13.41
N VAL A 48 12.27 5.98 12.41
CA VAL A 48 11.25 7.03 12.34
C VAL A 48 10.45 6.87 11.06
N ASP A 49 9.15 7.07 11.14
CA ASP A 49 8.26 7.06 9.97
C ASP A 49 8.36 8.39 9.24
N THR A 50 9.17 8.44 8.19
CA THR A 50 9.41 9.64 7.37
C THR A 50 8.59 9.66 6.07
N GLY A 51 7.77 8.64 5.83
CA GLY A 51 7.00 8.51 4.58
C GLY A 51 5.79 9.44 4.46
N ASP A 52 5.19 9.41 3.29
CA ASP A 52 4.04 10.23 2.94
C ASP A 52 2.74 9.42 2.96
N PHE A 53 1.61 10.13 2.95
CA PHE A 53 0.29 9.53 2.74
C PHE A 53 0.06 9.28 1.25
N ILE A 54 -0.47 8.10 0.92
CA ILE A 54 -0.78 7.73 -0.45
C ILE A 54 -2.24 7.30 -0.55
N VAL A 55 -2.95 7.90 -1.49
CA VAL A 55 -4.31 7.55 -1.87
C VAL A 55 -4.24 6.86 -3.23
N VAL A 56 -4.76 5.65 -3.33
CA VAL A 56 -4.83 4.93 -4.60
C VAL A 56 -6.28 4.84 -5.05
N THR A 57 -6.53 5.32 -6.24
CA THR A 57 -7.86 5.26 -6.87
C THR A 57 -7.89 4.17 -7.94
N ASN A 58 -9.07 3.75 -8.36
CA ASN A 58 -9.26 2.71 -9.38
C ASN A 58 -8.56 1.39 -9.04
N VAL A 59 -8.55 1.01 -7.76
CA VAL A 59 -7.87 -0.23 -7.30
C VAL A 59 -8.47 -1.49 -7.94
N GLU A 60 -9.73 -1.47 -8.34
CA GLU A 60 -10.40 -2.57 -9.03
C GLU A 60 -9.82 -2.83 -10.42
N LYS A 61 -9.13 -1.86 -10.99
CA LYS A 61 -8.52 -1.94 -12.33
C LYS A 61 -7.06 -2.37 -12.32
N LEU A 62 -6.53 -2.73 -11.15
CA LEU A 62 -5.19 -3.32 -11.05
C LEU A 62 -5.15 -4.66 -11.78
N ARG A 63 -4.01 -4.95 -12.39
CA ARG A 63 -3.81 -6.19 -13.14
C ARG A 63 -2.65 -7.01 -12.57
N VAL A 64 -2.66 -8.29 -12.88
CA VAL A 64 -1.55 -9.20 -12.66
C VAL A 64 -1.19 -9.86 -13.98
N THR A 65 0.07 -10.30 -14.12
CA THR A 65 0.57 -10.93 -15.34
C THR A 65 0.52 -12.45 -15.26
N GLY A 66 0.60 -13.12 -16.41
CA GLY A 66 0.56 -14.57 -16.50
C GLY A 66 -0.77 -15.14 -16.02
N ASN A 67 -0.74 -16.27 -15.35
CA ASN A 67 -1.92 -16.98 -14.84
C ASN A 67 -2.27 -16.61 -13.41
N LYS A 68 -1.78 -15.48 -12.88
CA LYS A 68 -1.97 -15.09 -11.48
C LYS A 68 -3.40 -14.70 -11.14
N ALA A 69 -4.21 -14.28 -12.11
CA ALA A 69 -5.62 -13.95 -11.86
C ALA A 69 -6.35 -15.11 -11.19
N GLU A 70 -6.08 -16.32 -11.63
CA GLU A 70 -6.64 -17.56 -11.08
C GLU A 70 -5.68 -18.27 -10.12
N GLY A 71 -4.38 -18.20 -10.37
CA GLY A 71 -3.35 -18.94 -9.64
C GLY A 71 -2.84 -18.28 -8.36
N LYS A 72 -3.02 -16.96 -8.22
CA LYS A 72 -2.61 -16.28 -6.99
C LYS A 72 -3.67 -16.47 -5.92
N LEU A 73 -3.30 -17.18 -4.85
CA LEU A 73 -4.22 -17.57 -3.79
C LEU A 73 -3.98 -16.78 -2.51
N TYR A 74 -5.07 -16.39 -1.86
CA TYR A 74 -5.07 -15.74 -0.55
C TYR A 74 -5.73 -16.67 0.45
N HIS A 75 -4.99 -17.03 1.51
CA HIS A 75 -5.45 -17.95 2.53
C HIS A 75 -5.80 -17.20 3.81
N ARG A 76 -6.87 -17.65 4.44
CA ARG A 76 -7.31 -17.16 5.75
C ARG A 76 -7.75 -18.34 6.60
N HIS A 77 -7.32 -18.38 7.85
CA HIS A 77 -7.71 -19.42 8.79
C HIS A 77 -8.54 -18.82 9.93
N SER A 78 -9.66 -19.46 10.25
CA SER A 78 -10.56 -18.99 11.30
C SER A 78 -10.11 -19.33 12.73
N GLY A 79 -9.10 -20.20 12.86
CA GLY A 79 -8.65 -20.73 14.15
C GLY A 79 -9.33 -22.03 14.58
N TYR A 80 -10.36 -22.49 13.86
CA TYR A 80 -11.03 -23.76 14.12
C TYR A 80 -10.47 -24.86 13.24
N PRO A 81 -10.54 -26.16 13.66
CA PRO A 81 -10.14 -27.27 12.81
C PRO A 81 -10.85 -27.24 11.45
N GLY A 82 -10.07 -27.37 10.36
CA GLY A 82 -10.62 -27.29 9.00
C GLY A 82 -11.08 -25.91 8.57
N GLY A 83 -10.73 -24.85 9.32
CA GLY A 83 -11.20 -23.49 9.10
C GLY A 83 -10.39 -22.68 8.08
N ILE A 84 -9.67 -23.29 7.15
CA ILE A 84 -8.94 -22.57 6.11
C ILE A 84 -9.89 -22.18 4.98
N SER A 85 -9.82 -20.89 4.60
CA SER A 85 -10.53 -20.34 3.43
C SER A 85 -9.51 -19.86 2.43
N THR A 86 -9.75 -20.16 1.16
CA THR A 86 -8.86 -19.77 0.06
C THR A 86 -9.65 -18.98 -0.98
N THR A 87 -9.11 -17.86 -1.40
CA THR A 87 -9.68 -16.99 -2.44
C THR A 87 -8.61 -16.66 -3.45
N ASN A 88 -8.93 -16.69 -4.75
CA ASN A 88 -7.98 -16.29 -5.76
C ASN A 88 -7.98 -14.75 -5.94
N PHE A 89 -7.03 -14.23 -6.72
CA PHE A 89 -6.91 -12.79 -6.96
C PHE A 89 -8.16 -12.20 -7.60
N GLN A 90 -8.72 -12.89 -8.59
CA GLN A 90 -9.89 -12.42 -9.32
C GLN A 90 -11.11 -12.25 -8.41
N ASP A 91 -11.38 -13.23 -7.56
CA ASP A 91 -12.48 -13.17 -6.59
C ASP A 91 -12.23 -12.12 -5.51
N MET A 92 -10.98 -11.97 -5.06
CA MET A 92 -10.59 -10.95 -4.08
C MET A 92 -10.84 -9.55 -4.63
N GLN A 93 -10.47 -9.29 -5.88
CA GLN A 93 -10.72 -8.00 -6.54
C GLN A 93 -12.21 -7.72 -6.74
N ALA A 94 -13.00 -8.75 -7.04
CA ALA A 94 -14.44 -8.61 -7.25
C ALA A 94 -15.18 -8.27 -5.95
N ARG A 95 -14.81 -8.94 -4.84
CA ARG A 95 -15.50 -8.78 -3.55
C ARG A 95 -14.96 -7.63 -2.72
N PHE A 96 -13.66 -7.47 -2.66
CA PHE A 96 -12.97 -6.53 -1.79
C PHE A 96 -11.88 -5.80 -2.56
N PRO A 97 -12.24 -4.84 -3.42
CA PRO A 97 -11.23 -4.05 -4.16
C PRO A 97 -10.29 -3.35 -3.17
N GLY A 98 -9.02 -3.39 -3.46
CA GLY A 98 -8.00 -2.78 -2.60
C GLY A 98 -7.34 -3.72 -1.60
N ARG A 99 -7.98 -4.80 -1.18
CA ARG A 99 -7.36 -5.75 -0.23
C ARG A 99 -6.12 -6.42 -0.78
N ALA A 100 -6.11 -6.75 -2.06
CA ALA A 100 -4.95 -7.36 -2.71
C ALA A 100 -3.75 -6.41 -2.67
N LEU A 101 -3.97 -5.13 -2.99
CA LEU A 101 -2.93 -4.10 -2.93
C LEU A 101 -2.44 -3.87 -1.50
N GLU A 102 -3.35 -3.71 -0.56
CA GLU A 102 -3.02 -3.53 0.86
C GLU A 102 -2.17 -4.69 1.40
N LYS A 103 -2.53 -5.92 1.05
CA LYS A 103 -1.82 -7.11 1.47
C LYS A 103 -0.42 -7.19 0.85
N ALA A 104 -0.29 -6.83 -0.42
CA ALA A 104 1.00 -6.76 -1.11
C ALA A 104 1.93 -5.72 -0.47
N VAL A 105 1.43 -4.52 -0.22
CA VAL A 105 2.19 -3.43 0.42
C VAL A 105 2.58 -3.81 1.85
N LYS A 106 1.66 -4.36 2.62
CA LYS A 106 1.92 -4.81 3.99
C LYS A 106 3.03 -5.85 4.05
N GLY A 107 3.07 -6.77 3.08
CA GLY A 107 4.14 -7.76 2.97
C GLY A 107 5.51 -7.17 2.67
N MET A 108 5.55 -6.00 2.04
CA MET A 108 6.78 -5.28 1.66
C MET A 108 7.25 -4.27 2.72
N LEU A 109 6.41 -3.94 3.69
CA LEU A 109 6.75 -3.06 4.80
C LEU A 109 7.39 -3.85 5.96
N PRO A 110 8.16 -3.19 6.84
CA PRO A 110 8.71 -3.85 8.02
C PRO A 110 7.62 -4.47 8.89
N LYS A 111 7.97 -5.54 9.58
CA LYS A 111 7.12 -6.16 10.61
C LYS A 111 7.36 -5.47 11.94
N GLY A 112 6.30 -5.19 12.67
CA GLY A 112 6.40 -4.55 13.98
C GLY A 112 5.57 -3.27 14.08
N PRO A 113 5.58 -2.57 15.22
CA PRO A 113 4.72 -1.40 15.44
C PRO A 113 4.91 -0.28 14.43
N LEU A 114 6.15 0.02 14.04
CA LEU A 114 6.44 1.06 13.06
C LEU A 114 5.90 0.72 11.67
N GLY A 115 6.10 -0.51 11.20
CA GLY A 115 5.56 -0.96 9.92
C GLY A 115 4.03 -0.98 9.90
N TYR A 116 3.39 -1.33 10.99
CA TYR A 116 1.93 -1.29 11.11
C TYR A 116 1.39 0.14 11.12
N ALA A 117 2.15 1.10 11.63
CA ALA A 117 1.82 2.52 11.51
C ALA A 117 1.97 3.03 10.07
N MET A 118 2.99 2.56 9.35
CA MET A 118 3.23 2.93 7.96
C MET A 118 2.08 2.51 7.04
N ILE A 119 1.54 1.30 7.19
CA ILE A 119 0.45 0.81 6.34
C ILE A 119 -0.83 1.62 6.51
N LYS A 120 -1.05 2.25 7.64
CA LYS A 120 -2.22 3.08 7.90
C LYS A 120 -2.26 4.35 7.04
N LYS A 121 -1.13 4.77 6.49
CA LYS A 121 -1.03 5.91 5.57
C LYS A 121 -1.45 5.57 4.14
N LEU A 122 -1.66 4.30 3.83
CA LEU A 122 -2.18 3.87 2.54
C LEU A 122 -3.71 3.86 2.59
N LYS A 123 -4.32 4.55 1.64
CA LYS A 123 -5.78 4.60 1.47
C LYS A 123 -6.13 4.13 0.07
N CYS A 124 -6.91 3.06 -0.02
CA CYS A 124 -7.31 2.46 -1.30
C CYS A 124 -8.80 2.66 -1.54
N TYR A 125 -9.17 3.07 -2.75
CA TYR A 125 -10.56 3.31 -3.13
C TYR A 125 -10.86 2.69 -4.49
N ALA A 126 -12.01 2.06 -4.58
CA ALA A 126 -12.60 1.68 -5.86
C ALA A 126 -13.17 2.94 -6.54
N GLY A 127 -13.07 3.00 -7.87
CA GLY A 127 -13.51 4.17 -8.62
C GLY A 127 -12.50 5.32 -8.57
N ALA A 128 -12.83 6.41 -9.26
CA ALA A 128 -11.93 7.55 -9.46
C ALA A 128 -12.03 8.61 -8.35
N SER A 129 -13.04 8.53 -7.48
CA SER A 129 -13.26 9.53 -6.43
C SER A 129 -12.69 9.06 -5.09
N HIS A 130 -12.28 10.03 -4.28
CA HIS A 130 -11.78 9.79 -2.91
C HIS A 130 -12.24 10.92 -1.97
N PRO A 131 -12.39 10.65 -0.67
CA PRO A 131 -12.86 11.65 0.30
C PRO A 131 -11.76 12.57 0.84
N HIS A 132 -10.59 12.64 0.19
CA HIS A 132 -9.43 13.36 0.68
C HIS A 132 -9.18 14.70 -0.03
N SER A 133 -10.22 15.32 -0.57
CA SER A 133 -10.10 16.63 -1.23
C SER A 133 -9.59 17.73 -0.30
N ALA A 134 -9.91 17.65 0.98
CA ALA A 134 -9.45 18.61 1.99
C ALA A 134 -7.92 18.60 2.18
N GLN A 135 -7.28 17.46 1.99
CA GLN A 135 -5.83 17.30 2.09
C GLN A 135 -5.10 17.72 0.81
N GLN A 136 -5.83 18.00 -0.27
CA GLN A 136 -5.27 18.41 -1.57
C GLN A 136 -4.12 17.50 -2.05
N PRO A 137 -4.37 16.20 -2.24
CA PRO A 137 -3.32 15.27 -2.64
C PRO A 137 -2.79 15.63 -4.04
N LYS A 138 -1.48 15.57 -4.20
CA LYS A 138 -0.81 15.81 -5.47
C LYS A 138 -0.81 14.53 -6.30
N ALA A 139 -0.97 14.67 -7.61
CA ALA A 139 -0.84 13.53 -8.51
C ALA A 139 0.59 12.99 -8.49
N LEU A 140 0.72 11.68 -8.38
CA LEU A 140 2.00 10.98 -8.40
C LEU A 140 1.95 9.93 -9.49
N ASP A 141 2.87 10.03 -10.44
CA ASP A 141 3.04 9.02 -11.47
C ASP A 141 4.13 8.04 -11.04
N ILE A 142 3.71 6.80 -10.89
CA ILE A 142 4.59 5.70 -10.47
C ILE A 142 4.62 4.64 -11.56
#